data_f9221eaba869372ef0ee893e6e893192
#
_entry.id   f9221eaba869372ef0ee893e6e893192
#
_cell.length_a   1.000
_cell.length_b   1.000
_cell.length_c   1.000
_cell.angle_alpha   90.00
_cell.angle_beta   90.00
_cell.angle_gamma   90.00
#
_symmetry.space_group_name_H-M   'P 1'
#
loop_
_entity.id
_entity.type
_entity.pdbx_description
1 polymer ?
#
loop_
_entity_poly.entity_id
_entity_poly.type
_entity_poly.pdbx_seq_one_letter_code
_entity_poly.pdbx_strand_id
1 'polypeptide(L)'
;MAASTNGTSQGVRGAMKSSDPLPLTVEELTAPWFTKILGKPVQDARVVEAIHGTASKILLELTFEDSADVPMRVCVKGGFNPALTVIPYMLAVYRLEAEFYYHVAPTIRMPLPPTLYSGTDTINGQGIVVMADLKSQGYTFGNPLETWPVDRVQTSVEQLAILHASTWGSTPDDIPWASQTVSLRDAILGLAAPEAWEKQFAGETRPPVPNHMMNRERMTTAFQALWKPSNSTLNCLVHGDAHIGNTFISPTGEPGFLDWQVIHTGSVMHDVSYFIIGALSIENRRNHEKGLVQSYLDTLFRAGGPRLQVEQVWDEYRKHTFHGFAWALATPMMQSREIVHAMTERHCAAIVDHKSIELLVGTEE
;
A
#
# COMPACT_ATOMS: atom_id res chain seq x y z
N MET A 1 -24.57 10.98 2.62
CA MET A 1 -24.26 12.03 3.61
C MET A 1 -23.08 12.80 3.08
N ALA A 2 -23.13 14.10 3.04
CA ALA A 2 -22.04 14.89 2.50
C ALA A 2 -20.84 14.77 3.43
N ALA A 3 -19.71 14.28 2.90
CA ALA A 3 -18.44 14.38 3.59
C ALA A 3 -18.21 15.86 3.92
N SER A 4 -17.85 16.16 5.16
CA SER A 4 -17.41 17.50 5.55
C SER A 4 -16.26 17.89 4.65
N THR A 5 -16.48 18.86 3.76
CA THR A 5 -15.41 19.42 2.93
C THR A 5 -14.48 20.18 3.87
N ASN A 6 -13.39 19.55 4.25
CA ASN A 6 -12.33 20.22 4.97
C ASN A 6 -11.87 21.41 4.11
N GLY A 7 -12.03 22.62 4.62
CA GLY A 7 -11.53 23.80 3.95
C GLY A 7 -10.03 23.68 3.79
N THR A 8 -9.58 23.38 2.59
CA THR A 8 -8.16 23.26 2.25
C THR A 8 -7.64 24.61 1.77
N SER A 9 -6.55 25.08 2.35
CA SER A 9 -5.82 26.20 1.78
C SER A 9 -4.85 25.68 0.73
N GLN A 10 -4.98 26.13 -0.51
CA GLN A 10 -4.06 25.80 -1.61
C GLN A 10 -2.73 26.54 -1.38
N GLY A 11 -1.79 25.93 -0.67
CA GLY A 11 -0.45 26.49 -0.51
C GLY A 11 0.58 25.94 -1.51
N VAL A 12 0.48 24.67 -1.85
CA VAL A 12 1.35 24.00 -2.84
C VAL A 12 0.44 23.21 -3.78
N ARG A 13 0.68 23.32 -5.09
CA ARG A 13 -0.10 22.61 -6.10
C ARG A 13 -0.09 21.09 -5.79
N GLY A 14 -1.26 20.53 -5.54
CA GLY A 14 -1.43 19.11 -5.23
C GLY A 14 -1.24 18.70 -3.77
N ALA A 15 -0.89 19.60 -2.85
CA ALA A 15 -0.84 19.28 -1.42
C ALA A 15 -2.15 19.67 -0.74
N MET A 16 -2.71 18.74 0.04
CA MET A 16 -3.87 19.00 0.89
C MET A 16 -3.39 19.55 2.26
N LYS A 17 -4.05 20.60 2.72
CA LYS A 17 -3.85 21.12 4.08
C LYS A 17 -5.19 21.27 4.76
N SER A 18 -5.35 20.64 5.90
CA SER A 18 -6.53 20.84 6.73
C SER A 18 -6.60 22.29 7.22
N SER A 19 -7.82 22.87 7.23
CA SER A 19 -8.06 24.23 7.74
C SER A 19 -7.74 24.36 9.22
N ASP A 20 -7.80 23.25 9.94
CA ASP A 20 -7.57 23.17 11.36
C ASP A 20 -6.31 22.35 11.66
N PRO A 21 -5.58 22.67 12.76
CA PRO A 21 -4.46 21.85 13.19
C PRO A 21 -4.89 20.41 13.42
N LEU A 22 -4.09 19.46 12.90
CA LEU A 22 -4.29 18.04 13.16
C LEU A 22 -3.62 17.66 14.48
N PRO A 23 -4.20 16.71 15.25
CA PRO A 23 -3.55 16.10 16.40
C PRO A 23 -2.17 15.55 16.05
N LEU A 24 -1.16 15.91 16.85
CA LEU A 24 0.20 15.42 16.72
C LEU A 24 0.50 14.29 17.73
N THR A 25 -0.29 14.22 18.79
CA THR A 25 -0.19 13.19 19.83
C THR A 25 -1.52 12.48 20.02
N VAL A 26 -1.48 11.31 20.66
CA VAL A 26 -2.69 10.52 20.93
C VAL A 26 -3.63 11.26 21.89
N GLU A 27 -3.07 12.04 22.85
CA GLU A 27 -3.82 12.80 23.84
C GLU A 27 -4.62 13.95 23.22
N GLU A 28 -4.25 14.41 22.04
CA GLU A 28 -4.96 15.44 21.28
C GLU A 28 -6.17 14.90 20.51
N LEU A 29 -6.37 13.58 20.47
CA LEU A 29 -7.55 12.92 19.89
C LEU A 29 -8.75 13.05 20.85
N THR A 30 -9.24 14.27 21.04
CA THR A 30 -10.24 14.64 22.04
C THR A 30 -11.65 14.73 21.49
N ALA A 31 -12.67 14.65 22.37
CA ALA A 31 -14.08 14.82 21.99
C ALA A 31 -14.35 16.14 21.23
N PRO A 32 -13.80 17.31 21.63
CA PRO A 32 -13.93 18.54 20.84
C PRO A 32 -13.36 18.45 19.44
N TRP A 33 -12.22 17.75 19.25
CA TRP A 33 -11.64 17.56 17.92
C TRP A 33 -12.54 16.68 17.05
N PHE A 34 -13.05 15.55 17.58
CA PHE A 34 -13.99 14.71 16.87
C PHE A 34 -15.31 15.41 16.55
N THR A 35 -15.85 16.20 17.49
CA THR A 35 -17.03 17.06 17.25
C THR A 35 -16.83 17.92 16.00
N LYS A 36 -15.66 18.54 15.90
CA LYS A 36 -15.33 19.43 14.79
C LYS A 36 -15.25 18.72 13.45
N ILE A 37 -14.52 17.61 13.39
CA ILE A 37 -14.30 16.89 12.11
C ILE A 37 -15.52 16.08 11.66
N LEU A 38 -16.35 15.61 12.59
CA LEU A 38 -17.55 14.81 12.27
C LEU A 38 -18.81 15.66 12.10
N GLY A 39 -18.79 16.91 12.57
CA GLY A 39 -19.95 17.80 12.54
C GLY A 39 -21.10 17.35 13.43
N LYS A 40 -20.81 16.52 14.44
CA LYS A 40 -21.76 16.00 15.44
C LYS A 40 -21.17 16.13 16.83
N PRO A 41 -21.94 16.56 17.85
CA PRO A 41 -21.46 16.67 19.22
C PRO A 41 -20.97 15.30 19.75
N VAL A 42 -19.70 15.19 20.04
CA VAL A 42 -19.07 14.03 20.70
C VAL A 42 -18.89 14.39 22.17
N GLN A 43 -19.48 13.58 23.05
CA GLN A 43 -19.40 13.75 24.50
C GLN A 43 -18.10 13.20 25.05
N ASP A 44 -17.65 12.04 24.57
CA ASP A 44 -16.44 11.37 25.01
C ASP A 44 -15.70 10.69 23.85
N ALA A 45 -14.38 10.66 23.93
CA ALA A 45 -13.48 9.98 22.99
C ALA A 45 -12.46 9.18 23.79
N ARG A 46 -12.72 7.88 23.95
CA ARG A 46 -11.90 7.00 24.79
C ARG A 46 -10.98 6.15 23.93
N VAL A 47 -9.67 6.29 24.13
CA VAL A 47 -8.68 5.39 23.51
C VAL A 47 -8.81 3.98 24.12
N VAL A 48 -8.99 2.99 23.24
CA VAL A 48 -9.10 1.58 23.59
C VAL A 48 -7.75 0.88 23.45
N GLU A 49 -7.05 1.16 22.34
CA GLU A 49 -5.77 0.54 22.01
C GLU A 49 -4.95 1.47 21.12
N ALA A 50 -3.63 1.48 21.31
CA ALA A 50 -2.69 2.15 20.42
C ALA A 50 -1.68 1.13 19.88
N ILE A 51 -1.66 0.96 18.55
CA ILE A 51 -0.77 0.03 17.85
C ILE A 51 0.21 0.87 17.02
N HIS A 52 1.48 0.85 17.40
CA HIS A 52 2.52 1.60 16.73
C HIS A 52 3.21 0.73 15.67
N GLY A 53 3.18 1.18 14.42
CA GLY A 53 3.89 0.64 13.28
C GLY A 53 4.47 1.78 12.47
N THR A 54 4.62 1.63 11.16
CA THR A 54 5.00 2.72 10.25
C THR A 54 4.05 3.91 10.44
N ALA A 55 2.74 3.72 10.32
CA ALA A 55 1.75 4.60 10.92
C ALA A 55 1.16 3.95 12.17
N SER A 56 0.80 4.79 13.14
CA SER A 56 0.07 4.34 14.33
C SER A 56 -1.40 4.16 14.00
N LYS A 57 -2.01 3.11 14.56
CA LYS A 57 -3.44 2.84 14.53
C LYS A 57 -3.97 3.00 15.95
N ILE A 58 -4.77 4.03 16.17
CA ILE A 58 -5.38 4.33 17.47
C ILE A 58 -6.85 3.94 17.40
N LEU A 59 -7.23 2.93 18.15
CA LEU A 59 -8.61 2.48 18.27
C LEU A 59 -9.31 3.27 19.37
N LEU A 60 -10.45 3.89 19.03
CA LEU A 60 -11.24 4.68 19.98
C LEU A 60 -12.71 4.28 19.97
N GLU A 61 -13.36 4.55 21.09
CA GLU A 61 -14.82 4.58 21.24
C GLU A 61 -15.26 6.03 21.39
N LEU A 62 -16.20 6.45 20.51
CA LEU A 62 -16.81 7.77 20.51
C LEU A 62 -18.24 7.67 21.02
N THR A 63 -18.56 8.42 22.07
CA THR A 63 -19.92 8.58 22.60
C THR A 63 -20.46 9.93 22.14
N PHE A 64 -21.69 9.94 21.58
CA PHE A 64 -22.35 11.16 21.09
C PHE A 64 -23.38 11.66 22.10
N GLU A 65 -23.59 12.99 22.19
CA GLU A 65 -24.51 13.60 23.14
C GLU A 65 -25.98 13.16 22.91
N ASP A 66 -26.37 12.97 21.65
CA ASP A 66 -27.74 12.70 21.26
C ASP A 66 -28.08 11.19 21.16
N SER A 67 -27.15 10.29 21.50
CA SER A 67 -27.41 8.87 21.37
C SER A 67 -27.36 8.14 22.72
N ALA A 68 -28.48 7.48 23.04
CA ALA A 68 -28.52 6.45 24.09
C ALA A 68 -27.84 5.14 23.64
N ASP A 69 -27.19 5.14 22.48
CA ASP A 69 -26.73 3.98 21.73
C ASP A 69 -25.28 3.61 22.06
N VAL A 70 -24.93 2.42 21.60
CA VAL A 70 -23.59 1.85 21.70
C VAL A 70 -22.55 2.82 21.11
N PRO A 71 -21.41 3.06 21.79
CA PRO A 71 -20.35 3.92 21.29
C PRO A 71 -19.88 3.48 19.89
N MET A 72 -19.62 4.48 19.01
CA MET A 72 -19.05 4.20 17.69
C MET A 72 -17.58 3.85 17.82
N ARG A 73 -17.17 2.71 17.28
CA ARG A 73 -15.76 2.31 17.21
C ARG A 73 -15.12 2.84 15.94
N VAL A 74 -13.99 3.54 16.10
CA VAL A 74 -13.20 4.10 15.01
C VAL A 74 -11.73 3.72 15.15
N CYS A 75 -11.04 3.68 14.01
CA CYS A 75 -9.59 3.58 13.91
C CYS A 75 -9.06 4.91 13.36
N VAL A 76 -8.22 5.58 14.11
CA VAL A 76 -7.46 6.75 13.64
C VAL A 76 -6.07 6.31 13.24
N LYS A 77 -5.73 6.50 11.97
CA LYS A 77 -4.41 6.18 11.44
C LYS A 77 -3.63 7.46 11.15
N GLY A 78 -2.35 7.52 11.59
CA GLY A 78 -1.53 8.71 11.42
C GLY A 78 -0.15 8.61 12.07
N GLY A 79 0.59 9.70 12.06
CA GLY A 79 1.93 9.82 12.64
C GLY A 79 1.91 10.10 14.13
N PHE A 80 1.63 9.09 14.96
CA PHE A 80 1.58 9.24 16.43
C PHE A 80 2.73 8.53 17.16
N ASN A 81 3.69 7.94 16.44
CA ASN A 81 4.86 7.33 17.05
C ASN A 81 6.01 8.34 17.14
N PRO A 82 6.38 8.85 18.35
CA PRO A 82 7.41 9.87 18.49
C PRO A 82 8.79 9.45 17.96
N ALA A 83 9.09 8.14 17.94
CA ALA A 83 10.35 7.63 17.40
C ALA A 83 10.44 7.75 15.88
N LEU A 84 9.30 7.79 15.18
CA LEU A 84 9.23 7.86 13.72
C LEU A 84 8.91 9.25 13.20
N THR A 85 8.15 10.07 13.94
CA THR A 85 7.78 11.43 13.51
C THR A 85 8.96 12.40 13.43
N VAL A 86 10.09 12.07 14.05
CA VAL A 86 11.35 12.82 13.91
C VAL A 86 12.10 12.52 12.61
N ILE A 87 11.65 11.52 11.85
CA ILE A 87 12.26 11.10 10.59
C ILE A 87 11.55 11.81 9.43
N PRO A 88 12.19 12.75 8.72
CA PRO A 88 11.51 13.62 7.76
C PRO A 88 10.73 12.88 6.65
N TYR A 89 11.25 11.76 6.15
CA TYR A 89 10.56 11.01 5.08
C TYR A 89 9.29 10.28 5.57
N MET A 90 9.19 9.99 6.87
CA MET A 90 8.00 9.35 7.42
C MET A 90 6.76 10.26 7.35
N LEU A 91 6.98 11.57 7.40
CA LEU A 91 5.91 12.55 7.32
C LEU A 91 5.17 12.48 5.95
N ALA A 92 5.91 12.20 4.87
CA ALA A 92 5.31 12.00 3.56
C ALA A 92 4.41 10.75 3.52
N VAL A 93 4.81 9.69 4.21
CA VAL A 93 4.08 8.42 4.28
C VAL A 93 2.68 8.61 4.91
N TYR A 94 2.58 9.37 6.01
CA TYR A 94 1.30 9.63 6.66
C TYR A 94 0.37 10.46 5.78
N ARG A 95 0.93 11.46 5.11
CA ARG A 95 0.19 12.33 4.20
C ARG A 95 -0.41 11.58 3.02
N LEU A 96 0.35 10.69 2.38
CA LEU A 96 -0.07 10.00 1.16
C LEU A 96 -1.37 9.21 1.33
N GLU A 97 -1.53 8.50 2.43
CA GLU A 97 -2.76 7.77 2.71
C GLU A 97 -3.96 8.72 2.91
N ALA A 98 -3.77 9.82 3.64
CA ALA A 98 -4.82 10.81 3.84
C ALA A 98 -5.25 11.46 2.50
N GLU A 99 -4.31 11.76 1.61
CA GLU A 99 -4.60 12.31 0.28
C GLU A 99 -5.28 11.30 -0.64
N PHE A 100 -4.94 10.02 -0.56
CA PHE A 100 -5.69 8.98 -1.26
C PHE A 100 -7.17 8.97 -0.86
N TYR A 101 -7.47 8.94 0.43
CA TYR A 101 -8.86 8.95 0.91
C TYR A 101 -9.60 10.24 0.60
N TYR A 102 -8.89 11.35 0.43
CA TYR A 102 -9.49 12.62 0.04
C TYR A 102 -9.72 12.75 -1.48
N HIS A 103 -8.71 12.42 -2.29
CA HIS A 103 -8.73 12.69 -3.72
C HIS A 103 -9.27 11.54 -4.56
N VAL A 104 -8.96 10.30 -4.21
CA VAL A 104 -9.18 9.11 -5.07
C VAL A 104 -10.34 8.26 -4.58
N ALA A 105 -10.37 7.92 -3.30
CA ALA A 105 -11.38 7.03 -2.74
C ALA A 105 -12.83 7.46 -3.06
N PRO A 106 -13.21 8.76 -3.09
CA PRO A 106 -14.56 9.18 -3.46
C PRO A 106 -14.91 8.96 -4.94
N THR A 107 -13.92 8.77 -5.80
CA THR A 107 -14.10 8.67 -7.26
C THR A 107 -14.12 7.23 -7.77
N ILE A 108 -13.68 6.27 -6.97
CA ILE A 108 -13.58 4.86 -7.36
C ILE A 108 -14.64 4.00 -6.68
N ARG A 109 -15.05 2.93 -7.35
CA ARG A 109 -16.01 1.96 -6.83
C ARG A 109 -15.32 0.64 -6.54
N MET A 110 -14.54 0.63 -5.47
CA MET A 110 -13.95 -0.59 -4.93
C MET A 110 -14.19 -0.65 -3.42
N PRO A 111 -14.16 -1.85 -2.80
CA PRO A 111 -14.26 -1.98 -1.35
C PRO A 111 -13.11 -1.26 -0.66
N LEU A 112 -13.47 -0.28 0.16
CA LEU A 112 -12.56 0.48 1.01
C LEU A 112 -13.14 0.57 2.43
N PRO A 113 -12.31 0.75 3.47
CA PRO A 113 -12.81 1.05 4.80
C PRO A 113 -13.72 2.29 4.77
N PRO A 114 -14.90 2.25 5.42
CA PRO A 114 -15.73 3.43 5.59
C PRO A 114 -14.95 4.54 6.28
N THR A 115 -14.63 5.60 5.54
CA THR A 115 -13.82 6.72 6.03
C THR A 115 -14.71 7.88 6.44
N LEU A 116 -14.48 8.38 7.65
CA LEU A 116 -15.23 9.47 8.28
C LEU A 116 -14.53 10.82 8.08
N TYR A 117 -13.20 10.80 8.04
CA TYR A 117 -12.38 12.00 7.87
C TYR A 117 -11.03 11.63 7.27
N SER A 118 -10.48 12.54 6.48
CA SER A 118 -9.08 12.54 6.06
C SER A 118 -8.54 13.96 6.04
N GLY A 119 -7.34 14.16 6.55
CA GLY A 119 -6.71 15.48 6.60
C GLY A 119 -5.19 15.40 6.60
N THR A 120 -4.57 16.45 6.03
CA THR A 120 -3.11 16.57 5.93
C THR A 120 -2.67 17.94 6.45
N ASP A 121 -1.64 17.95 7.24
CA ASP A 121 -0.91 19.16 7.67
C ASP A 121 0.54 19.06 7.18
N THR A 122 0.82 19.73 6.08
CA THR A 122 2.16 19.72 5.48
C THR A 122 3.17 20.59 6.25
N ILE A 123 2.71 21.44 7.17
CA ILE A 123 3.59 22.29 8.01
C ILE A 123 4.19 21.44 9.13
N ASN A 124 3.34 20.67 9.82
CA ASN A 124 3.75 19.82 10.93
C ASN A 124 4.02 18.38 10.48
N GLY A 125 3.80 18.07 9.21
CA GLY A 125 4.07 16.77 8.63
C GLY A 125 3.12 15.66 9.11
N GLN A 126 1.86 15.99 9.40
CA GLN A 126 0.85 15.04 9.83
C GLN A 126 -0.12 14.70 8.71
N GLY A 127 -0.50 13.44 8.62
CA GLY A 127 -1.64 12.98 7.85
C GLY A 127 -2.49 12.05 8.71
N ILE A 128 -3.80 12.31 8.76
CA ILE A 128 -4.74 11.52 9.59
C ILE A 128 -5.89 11.00 8.73
N VAL A 129 -6.20 9.73 8.91
CA VAL A 129 -7.43 9.11 8.40
C VAL A 129 -8.22 8.56 9.59
N VAL A 130 -9.48 8.95 9.70
CA VAL A 130 -10.44 8.38 10.65
C VAL A 130 -11.38 7.46 9.87
N MET A 131 -11.36 6.18 10.19
CA MET A 131 -12.18 5.16 9.53
C MET A 131 -12.91 4.30 10.56
N ALA A 132 -13.91 3.55 10.11
CA ALA A 132 -14.55 2.56 10.95
C ALA A 132 -13.54 1.52 11.46
N ASP A 133 -13.70 1.09 12.71
CA ASP A 133 -12.95 -0.07 13.22
C ASP A 133 -13.48 -1.35 12.57
N LEU A 134 -12.82 -1.80 11.52
CA LEU A 134 -13.21 -2.99 10.75
C LEU A 134 -13.26 -4.24 11.61
N LYS A 135 -12.31 -4.39 12.56
CA LYS A 135 -12.25 -5.57 13.42
C LYS A 135 -13.49 -5.71 14.28
N SER A 136 -14.01 -4.59 14.80
CA SER A 136 -15.25 -4.59 15.60
C SER A 136 -16.49 -4.94 14.77
N GLN A 137 -16.41 -4.78 13.45
CA GLN A 137 -17.48 -5.09 12.49
C GLN A 137 -17.37 -6.51 11.88
N GLY A 138 -16.46 -7.35 12.41
CA GLY A 138 -16.32 -8.73 11.96
C GLY A 138 -15.48 -8.93 10.71
N TYR A 139 -14.76 -7.90 10.25
CA TYR A 139 -13.78 -8.05 9.17
C TYR A 139 -12.54 -8.81 9.65
N THR A 140 -11.92 -9.54 8.76
CA THR A 140 -10.62 -10.19 8.99
C THR A 140 -9.56 -9.56 8.09
N PHE A 141 -8.28 -9.80 8.40
CA PHE A 141 -7.16 -9.23 7.66
C PHE A 141 -6.33 -10.32 7.02
N GLY A 142 -5.75 -10.01 5.87
CA GLY A 142 -4.89 -10.96 5.15
C GLY A 142 -3.63 -11.28 5.94
N ASN A 143 -3.24 -12.54 5.93
CA ASN A 143 -2.04 -13.04 6.58
C ASN A 143 -1.02 -13.49 5.52
N PRO A 144 0.17 -12.86 5.41
CA PRO A 144 1.17 -13.23 4.41
C PRO A 144 1.73 -14.67 4.54
N LEU A 145 1.52 -15.32 5.68
CA LEU A 145 1.87 -16.73 5.86
C LEU A 145 0.93 -17.68 5.11
N GLU A 146 -0.28 -17.20 4.81
CA GLU A 146 -1.29 -17.97 4.07
C GLU A 146 -1.21 -17.73 2.57
N THR A 147 -1.87 -18.60 1.81
CA THR A 147 -2.15 -18.38 0.40
C THR A 147 -3.66 -18.33 0.19
N TRP A 148 -4.07 -17.51 -0.77
CA TRP A 148 -5.48 -17.34 -1.07
C TRP A 148 -5.96 -18.27 -2.19
N PRO A 149 -7.26 -18.59 -2.22
CA PRO A 149 -7.90 -19.20 -3.38
C PRO A 149 -7.78 -18.29 -4.61
N VAL A 150 -7.71 -18.90 -5.79
CA VAL A 150 -7.51 -18.19 -7.06
C VAL A 150 -8.63 -17.18 -7.34
N ASP A 151 -9.87 -17.53 -7.05
CA ASP A 151 -11.04 -16.66 -7.21
C ASP A 151 -10.96 -15.38 -6.36
N ARG A 152 -10.46 -15.48 -5.12
CA ARG A 152 -10.25 -14.30 -4.28
C ARG A 152 -9.14 -13.41 -4.82
N VAL A 153 -8.06 -14.00 -5.32
CA VAL A 153 -6.97 -13.24 -5.96
C VAL A 153 -7.49 -12.57 -7.23
N GLN A 154 -8.33 -13.26 -8.01
CA GLN A 154 -8.98 -12.67 -9.18
C GLN A 154 -9.81 -11.43 -8.81
N THR A 155 -10.70 -11.55 -7.82
CA THR A 155 -11.49 -10.42 -7.33
C THR A 155 -10.59 -9.24 -6.92
N SER A 156 -9.49 -9.51 -6.24
CA SER A 156 -8.56 -8.46 -5.80
C SER A 156 -7.84 -7.76 -6.95
N VAL A 157 -7.35 -8.49 -7.95
CA VAL A 157 -6.73 -7.84 -9.12
C VAL A 157 -7.75 -7.09 -9.97
N GLU A 158 -9.01 -7.52 -10.01
CA GLU A 158 -10.11 -6.78 -10.64
C GLU A 158 -10.39 -5.45 -9.90
N GLN A 159 -10.25 -5.41 -8.58
CA GLN A 159 -10.33 -4.16 -7.80
C GLN A 159 -9.15 -3.23 -8.12
N LEU A 160 -7.92 -3.74 -8.22
CA LEU A 160 -6.77 -2.95 -8.68
C LEU A 160 -7.01 -2.39 -10.09
N ALA A 161 -7.65 -3.14 -10.97
CA ALA A 161 -8.00 -2.66 -12.31
C ALA A 161 -8.94 -1.45 -12.29
N ILE A 162 -9.88 -1.39 -11.33
CA ILE A 162 -10.77 -0.22 -11.15
C ILE A 162 -9.98 1.01 -10.71
N LEU A 163 -9.07 0.86 -9.74
CA LEU A 163 -8.16 1.93 -9.32
C LEU A 163 -7.33 2.44 -10.51
N HIS A 164 -6.68 1.52 -11.20
CA HIS A 164 -5.77 1.83 -12.30
C HIS A 164 -6.48 2.50 -13.49
N ALA A 165 -7.71 2.06 -13.81
CA ALA A 165 -8.52 2.69 -14.85
C ALA A 165 -8.86 4.15 -14.53
N SER A 166 -9.15 4.46 -13.26
CA SER A 166 -9.54 5.80 -12.82
C SER A 166 -8.44 6.86 -12.99
N THR A 167 -7.18 6.41 -13.06
CA THR A 167 -6.00 7.28 -13.15
C THR A 167 -5.07 6.88 -14.31
N TRP A 168 -5.59 6.16 -15.30
CA TRP A 168 -4.79 5.67 -16.43
C TRP A 168 -4.08 6.79 -17.18
N GLY A 169 -2.80 6.58 -17.44
CA GLY A 169 -1.94 7.53 -18.16
C GLY A 169 -1.46 8.71 -17.30
N SER A 170 -1.84 8.76 -16.02
CA SER A 170 -1.38 9.84 -15.14
C SER A 170 0.13 9.78 -14.92
N THR A 171 0.73 10.95 -14.93
CA THR A 171 2.14 11.19 -14.64
C THR A 171 2.31 11.84 -13.26
N PRO A 172 3.54 11.97 -12.73
CA PRO A 172 3.79 12.74 -11.51
C PRO A 172 3.32 14.20 -11.59
N ASP A 173 3.27 14.78 -12.77
CA ASP A 173 2.79 16.17 -12.97
C ASP A 173 1.27 16.27 -12.87
N ASP A 174 0.54 15.21 -13.24
CA ASP A 174 -0.92 15.14 -13.13
C ASP A 174 -1.39 14.89 -11.70
N ILE A 175 -0.59 14.15 -10.92
CA ILE A 175 -0.89 13.79 -9.53
C ILE A 175 0.29 14.20 -8.63
N PRO A 176 0.55 15.51 -8.49
CA PRO A 176 1.75 16.01 -7.80
C PRO A 176 1.78 15.68 -6.30
N TRP A 177 0.62 15.43 -5.67
CA TRP A 177 0.58 15.00 -4.27
C TRP A 177 1.08 13.56 -4.08
N ALA A 178 1.00 12.71 -5.11
CA ALA A 178 1.55 11.35 -5.10
C ALA A 178 3.02 11.30 -5.55
N SER A 179 3.61 12.45 -5.93
CA SER A 179 5.04 12.54 -6.20
C SER A 179 5.81 12.48 -4.89
N GLN A 180 6.62 11.45 -4.74
CA GLN A 180 7.37 11.23 -3.50
C GLN A 180 8.72 11.93 -3.57
N THR A 181 9.03 12.71 -2.53
CA THR A 181 10.38 13.23 -2.29
C THR A 181 11.32 12.17 -1.71
N VAL A 182 10.75 11.15 -1.05
CA VAL A 182 11.48 9.96 -0.59
C VAL A 182 10.63 8.74 -0.94
N SER A 183 11.19 7.85 -1.70
CA SER A 183 10.47 6.71 -2.24
C SER A 183 10.78 5.44 -1.46
N LEU A 184 9.85 4.49 -1.51
CA LEU A 184 10.12 3.09 -1.15
C LEU A 184 11.41 2.58 -1.81
N ARG A 185 11.78 3.11 -2.99
CA ARG A 185 13.01 2.82 -3.72
C ARG A 185 14.26 3.14 -2.92
N ASP A 186 14.31 4.33 -2.28
CA ASP A 186 15.47 4.73 -1.45
C ASP A 186 15.58 3.84 -0.21
N ALA A 187 14.44 3.45 0.39
CA ALA A 187 14.44 2.50 1.50
C ALA A 187 14.98 1.13 1.07
N ILE A 188 14.55 0.59 -0.07
CA ILE A 188 15.04 -0.68 -0.62
C ILE A 188 16.54 -0.59 -0.92
N LEU A 189 17.03 0.50 -1.52
CA LEU A 189 18.47 0.68 -1.77
C LEU A 189 19.28 0.78 -0.48
N GLY A 190 18.71 1.39 0.56
CA GLY A 190 19.30 1.41 1.90
C GLY A 190 19.42 0.00 2.50
N LEU A 191 18.40 -0.83 2.36
CA LEU A 191 18.41 -2.23 2.79
C LEU A 191 19.37 -3.10 1.95
N ALA A 192 19.62 -2.73 0.70
CA ALA A 192 20.59 -3.38 -0.19
C ALA A 192 22.02 -2.83 -0.05
N ALA A 193 22.26 -1.86 0.84
CA ALA A 193 23.62 -1.36 1.13
C ALA A 193 24.52 -2.49 1.67
N PRO A 194 25.86 -2.43 1.47
CA PRO A 194 26.75 -3.55 1.78
C PRO A 194 26.59 -4.11 3.18
N GLU A 195 26.61 -3.25 4.20
CA GLU A 195 26.51 -3.68 5.60
C GLU A 195 25.13 -4.29 5.94
N ALA A 196 24.04 -3.70 5.41
CA ALA A 196 22.68 -4.20 5.60
C ALA A 196 22.51 -5.55 4.90
N TRP A 197 23.03 -5.69 3.70
CA TRP A 197 23.03 -6.93 2.92
C TRP A 197 23.78 -8.06 3.65
N GLU A 198 25.02 -7.80 4.09
CA GLU A 198 25.79 -8.78 4.86
C GLU A 198 25.03 -9.23 6.10
N LYS A 199 24.51 -8.28 6.87
CA LYS A 199 23.74 -8.59 8.07
C LYS A 199 22.48 -9.45 7.77
N GLN A 200 21.78 -9.16 6.68
CA GLN A 200 20.55 -9.84 6.29
C GLN A 200 20.81 -11.28 5.82
N PHE A 201 21.88 -11.49 5.07
CA PHE A 201 22.19 -12.76 4.44
C PHE A 201 23.27 -13.58 5.15
N ALA A 202 23.83 -13.08 6.26
CA ALA A 202 24.77 -13.83 7.09
C ALA A 202 24.06 -14.93 7.91
N GLY A 203 24.66 -16.10 7.95
CA GLY A 203 24.24 -17.19 8.81
C GLY A 203 23.10 -18.06 8.28
N GLU A 204 22.70 -19.02 9.14
CA GLU A 204 21.76 -20.09 8.77
C GLU A 204 20.29 -19.61 8.70
N THR A 205 20.00 -18.46 9.28
CA THR A 205 18.62 -17.90 9.34
C THR A 205 18.31 -16.90 8.23
N ARG A 206 19.14 -16.86 7.20
CA ARG A 206 18.93 -16.00 6.03
C ARG A 206 17.62 -16.32 5.29
N PRO A 207 16.99 -15.35 4.63
CA PRO A 207 15.87 -15.62 3.73
C PRO A 207 16.23 -16.64 2.64
N PRO A 208 15.28 -17.46 2.16
CA PRO A 208 15.51 -18.55 1.20
C PRO A 208 15.75 -18.02 -0.22
N VAL A 209 16.78 -17.21 -0.39
CA VAL A 209 17.20 -16.67 -1.68
C VAL A 209 18.10 -17.67 -2.39
N PRO A 210 17.82 -18.03 -3.67
CA PRO A 210 18.67 -18.88 -4.48
C PRO A 210 20.09 -18.32 -4.62
N ASN A 211 21.12 -19.18 -4.65
CA ASN A 211 22.53 -18.75 -4.66
C ASN A 211 22.88 -17.82 -5.83
N HIS A 212 22.29 -18.02 -7.01
CA HIS A 212 22.53 -17.17 -8.18
C HIS A 212 21.95 -15.75 -8.04
N MET A 213 21.08 -15.51 -7.04
CA MET A 213 20.56 -14.19 -6.69
C MET A 213 21.33 -13.54 -5.54
N MET A 214 22.41 -14.14 -5.05
CA MET A 214 23.20 -13.60 -3.93
C MET A 214 24.22 -12.55 -4.35
N ASN A 215 24.25 -12.16 -5.62
CA ASN A 215 25.09 -11.06 -6.10
C ASN A 215 24.40 -9.71 -5.81
N ARG A 216 24.83 -9.04 -4.73
CA ARG A 216 24.27 -7.77 -4.26
C ARG A 216 24.27 -6.69 -5.36
N GLU A 217 25.38 -6.56 -6.09
CA GLU A 217 25.54 -5.51 -7.12
C GLU A 217 24.54 -5.72 -8.25
N ARG A 218 24.41 -6.98 -8.70
CA ARG A 218 23.46 -7.36 -9.73
C ARG A 218 22.00 -7.09 -9.29
N MET A 219 21.64 -7.44 -8.05
CA MET A 219 20.29 -7.18 -7.53
C MET A 219 20.02 -5.67 -7.39
N THR A 220 21.00 -4.90 -6.93
CA THR A 220 20.88 -3.44 -6.85
C THR A 220 20.71 -2.81 -8.24
N THR A 221 21.49 -3.27 -9.23
CA THR A 221 21.38 -2.82 -10.62
C THR A 221 20.01 -3.18 -11.22
N ALA A 222 19.48 -4.37 -10.91
CA ALA A 222 18.16 -4.79 -11.36
C ALA A 222 17.04 -3.90 -10.77
N PHE A 223 17.09 -3.54 -9.49
CA PHE A 223 16.19 -2.55 -8.91
C PHE A 223 16.27 -1.19 -9.61
N GLN A 224 17.49 -0.69 -9.82
CA GLN A 224 17.68 0.59 -10.51
C GLN A 224 17.16 0.54 -11.96
N ALA A 225 17.32 -0.59 -12.65
CA ALA A 225 16.79 -0.80 -14.00
C ALA A 225 15.26 -0.85 -14.01
N LEU A 226 14.63 -1.54 -13.03
CA LEU A 226 13.19 -1.62 -12.88
C LEU A 226 12.55 -0.25 -12.67
N TRP A 227 13.22 0.62 -11.94
CA TRP A 227 12.68 1.94 -11.59
C TRP A 227 13.07 3.06 -12.56
N LYS A 228 13.83 2.77 -13.60
CA LYS A 228 14.08 3.78 -14.64
C LYS A 228 12.74 4.23 -15.24
N PRO A 229 12.54 5.55 -15.41
CA PRO A 229 11.38 6.03 -16.13
C PRO A 229 11.34 5.32 -17.48
N SER A 230 10.31 4.55 -17.71
CA SER A 230 10.03 3.97 -19.02
C SER A 230 9.01 4.86 -19.73
N ASN A 231 9.08 4.94 -21.06
CA ASN A 231 8.02 5.52 -21.88
C ASN A 231 6.80 4.59 -21.91
N SER A 232 6.58 3.84 -20.83
CA SER A 232 5.50 2.90 -20.71
C SER A 232 4.17 3.63 -20.73
N THR A 233 3.30 3.21 -21.64
CA THR A 233 1.89 3.64 -21.67
C THR A 233 1.06 2.97 -20.57
N LEU A 234 1.69 2.18 -19.70
CA LEU A 234 1.07 1.39 -18.64
C LEU A 234 1.14 2.08 -17.27
N ASN A 235 1.24 3.41 -17.24
CA ASN A 235 1.36 4.16 -16.01
C ASN A 235 -0.01 4.64 -15.48
N CYS A 236 -0.14 4.60 -14.18
CA CYS A 236 -1.26 5.17 -13.44
C CYS A 236 -0.85 5.40 -11.98
N LEU A 237 -1.80 5.75 -11.14
CA LEU A 237 -1.63 5.71 -9.69
C LEU A 237 -1.70 4.25 -9.21
N VAL A 238 -0.62 3.75 -8.62
CA VAL A 238 -0.53 2.39 -8.07
C VAL A 238 -0.57 2.42 -6.55
N HIS A 239 -1.07 1.34 -5.95
CA HIS A 239 -1.05 1.15 -4.49
C HIS A 239 0.39 1.19 -3.97
N GLY A 240 1.32 0.58 -4.70
CA GLY A 240 2.75 0.58 -4.42
C GLY A 240 3.21 -0.48 -3.41
N ASP A 241 2.30 -1.03 -2.60
CA ASP A 241 2.56 -2.13 -1.66
C ASP A 241 1.37 -3.10 -1.59
N ALA A 242 0.84 -3.47 -2.76
CA ALA A 242 -0.30 -4.36 -2.89
C ALA A 242 0.10 -5.81 -2.56
N HIS A 243 0.06 -6.18 -1.29
CA HIS A 243 0.29 -7.55 -0.84
C HIS A 243 -0.80 -8.02 0.12
N ILE A 244 -0.90 -9.33 0.34
CA ILE A 244 -1.95 -9.95 1.15
C ILE A 244 -2.06 -9.38 2.57
N GLY A 245 -0.96 -8.95 3.18
CA GLY A 245 -0.95 -8.29 4.50
C GLY A 245 -1.61 -6.90 4.52
N ASN A 246 -1.76 -6.27 3.36
CA ASN A 246 -2.43 -4.98 3.18
C ASN A 246 -3.86 -5.15 2.64
N THR A 247 -4.54 -6.21 3.05
CA THR A 247 -5.92 -6.50 2.66
C THR A 247 -6.82 -6.74 3.86
N PHE A 248 -8.10 -6.58 3.64
CA PHE A 248 -9.15 -7.05 4.54
C PHE A 248 -10.13 -7.96 3.79
N ILE A 249 -10.91 -8.73 4.55
CA ILE A 249 -12.01 -9.54 4.06
C ILE A 249 -13.25 -9.15 4.84
N SER A 250 -14.29 -8.73 4.14
CA SER A 250 -15.57 -8.37 4.75
C SER A 250 -16.27 -9.59 5.38
N PRO A 251 -17.26 -9.39 6.25
CA PRO A 251 -18.08 -10.48 6.78
C PRO A 251 -18.79 -11.30 5.69
N THR A 252 -18.98 -10.74 4.50
CA THR A 252 -19.56 -11.44 3.33
C THR A 252 -18.51 -12.16 2.47
N GLY A 253 -17.21 -12.09 2.84
CA GLY A 253 -16.12 -12.74 2.14
C GLY A 253 -15.46 -11.91 1.03
N GLU A 254 -15.92 -10.67 0.81
CA GLU A 254 -15.37 -9.78 -0.22
C GLU A 254 -14.02 -9.20 0.25
N PRO A 255 -12.94 -9.33 -0.55
CA PRO A 255 -11.65 -8.73 -0.22
C PRO A 255 -11.65 -7.23 -0.51
N GLY A 256 -10.73 -6.49 0.13
CA GLY A 256 -10.43 -5.09 -0.17
C GLY A 256 -9.02 -4.74 0.27
N PHE A 257 -8.53 -3.56 -0.14
CA PHE A 257 -7.18 -3.10 0.16
C PHE A 257 -7.13 -2.06 1.27
N LEU A 258 -6.02 -2.08 2.00
CA LEU A 258 -5.66 -1.18 3.09
C LEU A 258 -4.26 -0.62 2.83
N ASP A 259 -3.88 0.39 3.64
CA ASP A 259 -2.50 0.87 3.74
C ASP A 259 -1.97 1.53 2.46
N TRP A 260 -2.55 2.70 2.14
CA TRP A 260 -2.22 3.50 0.95
C TRP A 260 -1.00 4.43 1.14
N GLN A 261 -0.09 4.08 2.03
CA GLN A 261 1.01 4.93 2.50
C GLN A 261 2.13 5.13 1.47
N VAL A 262 2.23 4.26 0.48
CA VAL A 262 3.27 4.30 -0.55
C VAL A 262 2.70 4.46 -1.96
N ILE A 263 1.47 4.94 -2.03
CA ILE A 263 0.80 5.24 -3.31
C ILE A 263 1.64 6.22 -4.14
N HIS A 264 1.84 5.90 -5.41
CA HIS A 264 2.63 6.70 -6.33
C HIS A 264 2.24 6.43 -7.79
N THR A 265 2.71 7.25 -8.72
CA THR A 265 2.57 6.96 -10.14
C THR A 265 3.61 5.95 -10.61
N GLY A 266 3.16 4.92 -11.31
CA GLY A 266 4.03 3.84 -11.77
C GLY A 266 3.33 2.87 -12.72
N SER A 267 4.06 1.82 -13.13
CA SER A 267 3.49 0.76 -13.98
C SER A 267 2.43 -0.04 -13.22
N VAL A 268 1.28 -0.24 -13.85
CA VAL A 268 0.20 -1.08 -13.32
C VAL A 268 0.66 -2.49 -12.99
N MET A 269 1.66 -3.01 -13.71
CA MET A 269 2.19 -4.35 -13.49
C MET A 269 3.00 -4.46 -12.18
N HIS A 270 3.35 -3.34 -11.56
CA HIS A 270 3.90 -3.32 -10.21
C HIS A 270 2.93 -3.97 -9.21
N ASP A 271 1.72 -3.44 -9.10
CA ASP A 271 0.71 -3.97 -8.17
C ASP A 271 0.23 -5.36 -8.57
N VAL A 272 -0.05 -5.56 -9.87
CA VAL A 272 -0.63 -6.80 -10.37
C VAL A 272 0.30 -7.99 -10.16
N SER A 273 1.59 -7.87 -10.52
CA SER A 273 2.55 -8.96 -10.33
C SER A 273 2.82 -9.21 -8.85
N TYR A 274 3.02 -8.15 -8.08
CA TYR A 274 3.34 -8.23 -6.66
C TYR A 274 2.22 -8.92 -5.88
N PHE A 275 0.95 -8.56 -6.17
CA PHE A 275 -0.20 -9.16 -5.51
C PHE A 275 -0.40 -10.63 -5.90
N ILE A 276 -0.42 -10.95 -7.20
CA ILE A 276 -0.62 -12.33 -7.67
C ILE A 276 0.42 -13.28 -7.07
N ILE A 277 1.70 -12.89 -7.09
CA ILE A 277 2.80 -13.71 -6.60
C ILE A 277 2.73 -13.89 -5.09
N GLY A 278 2.51 -12.81 -4.35
CA GLY A 278 2.47 -12.86 -2.89
C GLY A 278 1.25 -13.56 -2.32
N ALA A 279 0.13 -13.56 -3.03
CA ALA A 279 -1.14 -14.13 -2.56
C ALA A 279 -1.35 -15.60 -2.91
N LEU A 280 -0.69 -16.13 -3.93
CA LEU A 280 -0.86 -17.52 -4.38
C LEU A 280 0.27 -18.43 -3.91
N SER A 281 -0.02 -19.74 -3.84
CA SER A 281 1.04 -20.74 -3.85
C SER A 281 1.81 -20.71 -5.17
N ILE A 282 3.07 -21.17 -5.17
CA ILE A 282 3.90 -21.22 -6.39
C ILE A 282 3.21 -22.01 -7.50
N GLU A 283 2.57 -23.12 -7.15
CA GLU A 283 1.85 -23.96 -8.09
C GLU A 283 0.63 -23.24 -8.68
N ASN A 284 -0.24 -22.67 -7.85
CA ASN A 284 -1.42 -21.93 -8.31
C ASN A 284 -1.02 -20.72 -9.15
N ARG A 285 0.04 -19.99 -8.76
CA ARG A 285 0.56 -18.90 -9.54
C ARG A 285 0.97 -19.37 -10.95
N ARG A 286 1.77 -20.44 -11.07
CA ARG A 286 2.21 -21.00 -12.37
C ARG A 286 1.03 -21.38 -13.26
N ASN A 287 -0.01 -21.96 -12.67
CA ASN A 287 -1.16 -22.45 -13.41
C ASN A 287 -2.16 -21.35 -13.81
N HIS A 288 -2.23 -20.24 -13.06
CA HIS A 288 -3.33 -19.28 -13.19
C HIS A 288 -2.92 -17.85 -13.50
N GLU A 289 -1.64 -17.45 -13.35
CA GLU A 289 -1.23 -16.06 -13.45
C GLU A 289 -1.60 -15.38 -14.78
N LYS A 290 -1.50 -16.06 -15.93
CA LYS A 290 -1.92 -15.47 -17.21
C LYS A 290 -3.43 -15.22 -17.28
N GLY A 291 -4.24 -16.15 -16.74
CA GLY A 291 -5.68 -15.99 -16.66
C GLY A 291 -6.07 -14.83 -15.72
N LEU A 292 -5.35 -14.65 -14.62
CA LEU A 292 -5.55 -13.53 -13.69
C LEU A 292 -5.18 -12.20 -14.33
N VAL A 293 -4.09 -12.13 -15.07
CA VAL A 293 -3.72 -10.94 -15.86
C VAL A 293 -4.78 -10.64 -16.92
N GLN A 294 -5.34 -11.65 -17.59
CA GLN A 294 -6.43 -11.46 -18.55
C GLN A 294 -7.68 -10.89 -17.85
N SER A 295 -8.09 -11.46 -16.72
CA SER A 295 -9.22 -10.95 -15.91
C SER A 295 -9.04 -9.48 -15.47
N TYR A 296 -7.81 -9.15 -15.05
CA TYR A 296 -7.42 -7.78 -14.75
C TYR A 296 -7.61 -6.86 -15.97
N LEU A 297 -7.10 -7.24 -17.14
CA LEU A 297 -7.19 -6.43 -18.37
C LEU A 297 -8.64 -6.25 -18.85
N ASP A 298 -9.45 -7.31 -18.75
CA ASP A 298 -10.87 -7.24 -19.10
C ASP A 298 -11.63 -6.29 -18.18
N THR A 299 -11.29 -6.28 -16.88
CA THR A 299 -11.89 -5.37 -15.90
C THR A 299 -11.38 -3.95 -16.09
N LEU A 300 -10.09 -3.77 -16.37
CA LEU A 300 -9.49 -2.48 -16.72
C LEU A 300 -10.27 -1.82 -17.87
N PHE A 301 -10.51 -2.57 -18.94
CA PHE A 301 -11.28 -2.07 -20.08
C PHE A 301 -12.73 -1.73 -19.71
N ARG A 302 -13.40 -2.59 -18.96
CA ARG A 302 -14.79 -2.33 -18.48
C ARG A 302 -14.88 -1.10 -17.58
N ALA A 303 -13.83 -0.81 -16.83
CA ALA A 303 -13.74 0.35 -15.96
C ALA A 303 -13.35 1.66 -16.68
N GLY A 304 -13.17 1.63 -18.01
CA GLY A 304 -12.86 2.80 -18.84
C GLY A 304 -11.38 2.96 -19.19
N GLY A 305 -10.53 2.00 -18.81
CA GLY A 305 -9.14 1.94 -19.26
C GLY A 305 -8.99 1.44 -20.70
N PRO A 306 -7.77 1.32 -21.22
CA PRO A 306 -7.53 0.86 -22.59
C PRO A 306 -7.82 -0.63 -22.74
N ARG A 307 -8.10 -1.03 -23.97
CA ARG A 307 -8.19 -2.44 -24.34
C ARG A 307 -6.79 -2.98 -24.65
N LEU A 308 -6.30 -3.85 -23.81
CA LEU A 308 -4.98 -4.47 -23.93
C LEU A 308 -5.10 -6.00 -23.96
N GLN A 309 -4.10 -6.65 -24.58
CA GLN A 309 -3.95 -8.12 -24.58
C GLN A 309 -2.80 -8.51 -23.63
N VAL A 310 -2.84 -9.74 -23.13
CA VAL A 310 -1.80 -10.25 -22.21
C VAL A 310 -0.40 -10.12 -22.82
N GLU A 311 -0.24 -10.42 -24.08
CA GLU A 311 1.03 -10.35 -24.80
C GLU A 311 1.64 -8.92 -24.78
N GLN A 312 0.80 -7.90 -24.79
CA GLN A 312 1.25 -6.49 -24.79
C GLN A 312 1.80 -6.05 -23.43
N VAL A 313 1.40 -6.69 -22.35
CA VAL A 313 1.80 -6.34 -20.97
C VAL A 313 2.71 -7.38 -20.34
N TRP A 314 2.90 -8.55 -20.99
CA TRP A 314 3.54 -9.69 -20.36
C TRP A 314 5.00 -9.47 -20.01
N ASP A 315 5.78 -8.81 -20.85
CA ASP A 315 7.18 -8.52 -20.54
C ASP A 315 7.31 -7.50 -19.40
N GLU A 316 6.36 -6.55 -19.31
CA GLU A 316 6.30 -5.61 -18.18
C GLU A 316 5.91 -6.34 -16.88
N TYR A 317 4.92 -7.25 -16.93
CA TYR A 317 4.59 -8.14 -15.82
C TYR A 317 5.81 -8.92 -15.35
N ARG A 318 6.52 -9.56 -16.23
CA ARG A 318 7.73 -10.36 -15.94
C ARG A 318 8.83 -9.52 -15.28
N LYS A 319 9.08 -8.30 -15.75
CA LYS A 319 10.06 -7.39 -15.13
C LYS A 319 9.65 -7.03 -13.70
N HIS A 320 8.37 -6.71 -13.51
CA HIS A 320 7.86 -6.27 -12.21
C HIS A 320 7.80 -7.39 -11.17
N THR A 321 7.86 -8.67 -11.54
CA THR A 321 8.01 -9.76 -10.57
C THR A 321 9.26 -9.59 -9.70
N PHE A 322 10.30 -8.90 -10.22
CA PHE A 322 11.54 -8.63 -9.49
C PHE A 322 11.34 -7.71 -8.28
N HIS A 323 10.32 -6.85 -8.28
CA HIS A 323 10.03 -6.01 -7.11
C HIS A 323 9.90 -6.82 -5.82
N GLY A 324 9.33 -8.02 -5.90
CA GLY A 324 9.17 -8.90 -4.75
C GLY A 324 10.46 -9.38 -4.09
N PHE A 325 11.65 -9.18 -4.71
CA PHE A 325 12.92 -9.40 -4.05
C PHE A 325 13.12 -8.51 -2.82
N ALA A 326 12.38 -7.40 -2.72
CA ALA A 326 12.36 -6.53 -1.54
C ALA A 326 12.00 -7.28 -0.24
N TRP A 327 11.21 -8.36 -0.32
CA TRP A 327 10.91 -9.21 0.85
C TRP A 327 12.16 -9.84 1.45
N ALA A 328 13.10 -10.26 0.61
CA ALA A 328 14.36 -10.83 1.08
C ALA A 328 15.24 -9.81 1.83
N LEU A 329 15.00 -8.52 1.62
CA LEU A 329 15.71 -7.42 2.28
C LEU A 329 15.00 -6.96 3.56
N ALA A 330 13.74 -7.35 3.79
CA ALA A 330 12.95 -6.92 4.94
C ALA A 330 13.57 -7.43 6.25
N THR A 331 13.74 -6.51 7.20
CA THR A 331 14.37 -6.80 8.49
C THR A 331 13.35 -7.30 9.53
N PRO A 332 13.80 -7.95 10.61
CA PRO A 332 12.91 -8.36 11.72
C PRO A 332 12.15 -7.21 12.40
N MET A 333 12.59 -5.96 12.21
CA MET A 333 11.86 -4.78 12.68
C MET A 333 10.66 -4.43 11.79
N MET A 334 10.69 -4.86 10.52
CA MET A 334 9.63 -4.60 9.54
C MET A 334 8.59 -5.71 9.53
N GLN A 335 9.05 -6.97 9.51
CA GLN A 335 8.18 -8.15 9.44
C GLN A 335 8.80 -9.33 10.21
N SER A 336 7.96 -10.26 10.68
CA SER A 336 8.46 -11.49 11.30
C SER A 336 9.26 -12.32 10.29
N ARG A 337 10.20 -13.09 10.80
CA ARG A 337 11.07 -13.95 9.95
C ARG A 337 10.26 -14.94 9.12
N GLU A 338 9.23 -15.51 9.69
CA GLU A 338 8.36 -16.48 9.03
C GLU A 338 7.68 -15.83 7.80
N ILE A 339 7.18 -14.61 7.95
CA ILE A 339 6.58 -13.85 6.85
C ILE A 339 7.64 -13.53 5.77
N VAL A 340 8.81 -13.05 6.19
CA VAL A 340 9.92 -12.75 5.26
C VAL A 340 10.29 -13.99 4.46
N HIS A 341 10.41 -15.15 5.10
CA HIS A 341 10.75 -16.41 4.43
C HIS A 341 9.67 -16.86 3.46
N ALA A 342 8.41 -16.90 3.89
CA ALA A 342 7.28 -17.32 3.04
C ALA A 342 7.12 -16.43 1.80
N MET A 343 7.24 -15.13 1.96
CA MET A 343 7.13 -14.18 0.85
C MET A 343 8.35 -14.23 -0.06
N THR A 344 9.56 -14.33 0.50
CA THR A 344 10.80 -14.49 -0.28
C THR A 344 10.75 -15.74 -1.17
N GLU A 345 10.30 -16.87 -0.64
CA GLU A 345 10.18 -18.13 -1.40
C GLU A 345 9.25 -17.96 -2.61
N ARG A 346 8.06 -17.40 -2.41
CA ARG A 346 7.08 -17.17 -3.50
C ARG A 346 7.63 -16.24 -4.57
N HIS A 347 8.21 -15.11 -4.15
CA HIS A 347 8.72 -14.10 -5.07
C HIS A 347 9.98 -14.57 -5.80
N CYS A 348 10.94 -15.20 -5.12
CA CYS A 348 12.13 -15.73 -5.78
C CYS A 348 11.78 -16.81 -6.81
N ALA A 349 10.81 -17.68 -6.52
CA ALA A 349 10.33 -18.66 -7.50
C ALA A 349 9.78 -17.98 -8.77
N ALA A 350 9.02 -16.87 -8.61
CA ALA A 350 8.51 -16.14 -9.76
C ALA A 350 9.62 -15.43 -10.55
N ILE A 351 10.59 -14.82 -9.86
CA ILE A 351 11.75 -14.16 -10.49
C ILE A 351 12.52 -15.15 -11.37
N VAL A 352 12.74 -16.39 -10.89
CA VAL A 352 13.39 -17.46 -11.66
C VAL A 352 12.55 -17.88 -12.85
N ASP A 353 11.27 -18.18 -12.63
CA ASP A 353 10.36 -18.65 -13.69
C ASP A 353 10.24 -17.64 -14.85
N HIS A 354 10.24 -16.34 -14.52
CA HIS A 354 10.09 -15.25 -15.49
C HIS A 354 11.41 -14.72 -16.06
N LYS A 355 12.55 -15.15 -15.52
CA LYS A 355 13.88 -14.63 -15.88
C LYS A 355 13.94 -13.10 -15.76
N SER A 356 13.39 -12.58 -14.67
CA SER A 356 13.19 -11.13 -14.49
C SER A 356 14.49 -10.36 -14.40
N ILE A 357 15.51 -10.97 -13.77
CA ILE A 357 16.84 -10.36 -13.64
C ILE A 357 17.48 -10.21 -15.02
N GLU A 358 17.42 -11.25 -15.85
CA GLU A 358 17.97 -11.23 -17.21
C GLU A 358 17.25 -10.21 -18.10
N LEU A 359 15.95 -10.05 -17.93
CA LEU A 359 15.17 -9.02 -18.63
C LEU A 359 15.56 -7.59 -18.23
N LEU A 360 16.00 -7.40 -16.99
CA LEU A 360 16.36 -6.09 -16.47
C LEU A 360 17.83 -5.72 -16.73
N VAL A 361 18.75 -6.68 -16.59
CA VAL A 361 20.20 -6.41 -16.59
C VAL A 361 21.02 -7.32 -17.50
N GLY A 362 20.36 -8.15 -18.31
CA GLY A 362 21.03 -9.10 -19.21
C GLY A 362 21.48 -10.40 -18.51
N THR A 363 21.92 -11.36 -19.31
CA THR A 363 22.54 -12.60 -18.82
C THR A 363 23.95 -12.33 -18.27
N GLU A 364 24.36 -13.09 -17.24
CA GLU A 364 25.79 -13.14 -16.88
C GLU A 364 26.52 -13.90 -18.00
N GLU A 365 27.61 -13.32 -18.51
CA GLU A 365 28.51 -13.99 -19.45
C GLU A 365 29.37 -15.06 -18.74
#